data_f1a00b85701345e9aff6941545cd55cf
#
_entry.id   f1a00b85701345e9aff6941545cd55cf
#
_cell.length_a   1.000
_cell.length_b   1.000
_cell.length_c   1.000
_cell.angle_alpha   90.00
_cell.angle_beta   90.00
_cell.angle_gamma   90.00
#
_symmetry.space_group_name_H-M   'P 1'
#
loop_
_entity.id
_entity.type
_entity.pdbx_description
1 polymer ?
#
loop_
_entity_poly.entity_id
_entity_poly.type
_entity_poly.pdbx_seq_one_letter_code
_entity_poly.pdbx_strand_id
1 'polypeptide(L)'
;MLMKRIIGLLALCGCLAMPAAALAAPVRKAPAQAVVEPLGLVRVALTTTLGTIVLELDGKRAPITTANFLRYVDQRRLDGTVFYRTMRLDFGGPGPQGLIQGGTQYDPKRILKPIAHEPTNVTGILHKAGTISMARWAPGTATCDFSILLSDMPALDADPGASGDNAGYAAFGHVVEGMDVVQKIHAAPVSATKGEGVMRGQMIEAPVRILTARRAKMPLPAAPAPSARATVVG
;
A
#
# COMPACT_ATOMS: atom_id res chain seq x y z
N MET A 1 -58.25 43.28 -34.64
CA MET A 1 -58.41 42.97 -36.08
C MET A 1 -57.46 41.81 -36.35
N LEU A 2 -57.75 40.64 -36.77
CA LEU A 2 -58.89 40.01 -37.46
C LEU A 2 -58.78 38.49 -37.15
N MET A 3 -59.88 37.94 -36.74
CA MET A 3 -60.16 36.51 -36.57
C MET A 3 -60.04 35.77 -37.90
N LYS A 4 -59.52 34.51 -37.92
CA LYS A 4 -60.10 33.49 -38.76
C LYS A 4 -59.86 32.10 -38.18
N ARG A 5 -60.98 31.43 -37.89
CA ARG A 5 -61.17 30.02 -37.59
C ARG A 5 -60.90 29.19 -38.86
N ILE A 6 -60.38 27.99 -38.69
CA ILE A 6 -60.79 26.83 -39.55
C ILE A 6 -60.68 25.54 -38.69
N ILE A 7 -61.74 24.79 -38.88
CA ILE A 7 -62.24 23.58 -38.26
C ILE A 7 -61.54 22.32 -38.85
N GLY A 8 -61.26 21.34 -37.97
CA GLY A 8 -61.57 19.94 -38.19
C GLY A 8 -60.55 19.09 -38.92
N LEU A 9 -60.06 18.05 -38.22
CA LEU A 9 -60.28 16.64 -38.68
C LEU A 9 -59.79 15.71 -37.58
N LEU A 10 -60.68 14.94 -36.97
CA LEU A 10 -60.37 13.77 -36.14
C LEU A 10 -59.76 12.70 -37.06
N ALA A 11 -58.55 12.25 -36.76
CA ALA A 11 -58.01 10.98 -37.20
C ALA A 11 -57.72 10.10 -36.00
N LEU A 12 -58.58 9.12 -35.80
CA LEU A 12 -58.49 8.06 -34.81
C LEU A 12 -57.36 7.10 -35.27
N CYS A 13 -56.19 7.18 -34.65
CA CYS A 13 -55.10 6.25 -34.90
C CYS A 13 -54.96 5.33 -33.69
N GLY A 14 -55.38 4.08 -33.84
CA GLY A 14 -55.30 3.05 -32.83
C GLY A 14 -53.85 2.72 -32.47
N CYS A 15 -53.45 2.97 -31.24
CA CYS A 15 -52.19 2.50 -30.68
C CYS A 15 -52.31 1.00 -30.38
N LEU A 16 -51.73 0.15 -31.23
CA LEU A 16 -51.36 -1.20 -30.85
C LEU A 16 -50.23 -1.11 -29.80
N ALA A 17 -50.55 -1.40 -28.55
CA ALA A 17 -49.55 -1.59 -27.51
C ALA A 17 -48.83 -2.94 -27.75
N MET A 18 -47.60 -2.90 -28.26
CA MET A 18 -46.74 -4.06 -28.25
C MET A 18 -46.10 -4.20 -26.84
N PRO A 19 -46.12 -5.39 -26.23
CA PRO A 19 -45.37 -5.60 -24.99
C PRO A 19 -43.87 -5.55 -25.29
N ALA A 20 -43.16 -4.59 -24.69
CA ALA A 20 -41.68 -4.57 -24.69
C ALA A 20 -41.19 -5.73 -23.83
N ALA A 21 -40.79 -6.83 -24.49
CA ALA A 21 -40.04 -7.87 -23.83
C ALA A 21 -38.67 -7.30 -23.44
N ALA A 22 -38.50 -6.96 -22.15
CA ALA A 22 -37.20 -6.58 -21.61
C ALA A 22 -36.29 -7.81 -21.66
N LEU A 23 -35.39 -7.86 -22.63
CA LEU A 23 -34.26 -8.79 -22.62
C LEU A 23 -33.39 -8.44 -21.44
N ALA A 24 -33.49 -9.19 -20.33
CA ALA A 24 -32.57 -9.12 -19.22
C ALA A 24 -31.17 -9.52 -19.74
N ALA A 25 -30.27 -8.55 -19.79
CA ALA A 25 -28.86 -8.83 -20.10
C ALA A 25 -28.29 -9.80 -19.06
N PRO A 26 -27.51 -10.80 -19.48
CA PRO A 26 -26.90 -11.74 -18.52
C PRO A 26 -26.01 -10.98 -17.56
N VAL A 27 -26.30 -11.09 -16.25
CA VAL A 27 -25.44 -10.60 -15.19
C VAL A 27 -24.09 -11.30 -15.33
N ARG A 28 -23.10 -10.60 -15.84
CA ARG A 28 -21.72 -11.09 -15.86
C ARG A 28 -21.29 -11.30 -14.40
N LYS A 29 -21.21 -12.56 -13.99
CA LYS A 29 -20.62 -12.95 -12.71
C LYS A 29 -19.21 -12.35 -12.66
N ALA A 30 -18.96 -11.48 -11.68
CA ALA A 30 -17.62 -10.94 -11.47
C ALA A 30 -16.63 -12.12 -11.36
N PRO A 31 -15.44 -12.02 -11.97
CA PRO A 31 -14.46 -13.10 -11.85
C PRO A 31 -14.22 -13.35 -10.38
N ALA A 32 -14.35 -14.60 -9.95
CA ALA A 32 -14.03 -15.03 -8.61
C ALA A 32 -12.61 -14.55 -8.31
N GLN A 33 -12.45 -13.76 -7.25
CA GLN A 33 -11.12 -13.40 -6.76
C GLN A 33 -10.42 -14.71 -6.46
N ALA A 34 -9.29 -14.95 -7.13
CA ALA A 34 -8.48 -16.13 -6.87
C ALA A 34 -8.20 -16.13 -5.36
N VAL A 35 -8.57 -17.22 -4.69
CA VAL A 35 -8.24 -17.45 -3.29
C VAL A 35 -6.71 -17.47 -3.22
N VAL A 36 -6.12 -16.37 -2.78
CA VAL A 36 -4.68 -16.31 -2.53
C VAL A 36 -4.46 -17.09 -1.25
N GLU A 37 -3.87 -18.29 -1.36
CA GLU A 37 -3.40 -19.02 -0.19
C GLU A 37 -2.56 -18.09 0.69
N PRO A 38 -2.82 -18.01 2.00
CA PRO A 38 -2.12 -17.08 2.87
C PRO A 38 -0.63 -17.37 2.82
N LEU A 39 0.13 -16.45 2.24
CA LEU A 39 1.59 -16.49 2.33
C LEU A 39 1.94 -16.31 3.80
N GLY A 40 2.73 -17.20 4.40
CA GLY A 40 3.26 -16.97 5.74
C GLY A 40 4.09 -15.68 5.85
N LEU A 41 4.95 -15.60 6.84
CA LEU A 41 5.96 -14.54 6.90
C LEU A 41 6.97 -14.70 5.76
N VAL A 42 7.28 -13.61 5.05
CA VAL A 42 8.24 -13.63 3.93
C VAL A 42 9.24 -12.51 4.12
N ARG A 43 10.53 -12.83 4.08
CA ARG A 43 11.58 -11.81 4.14
C ARG A 43 11.97 -11.31 2.76
N VAL A 44 12.24 -10.00 2.68
CA VAL A 44 12.75 -9.32 1.50
C VAL A 44 13.92 -8.43 1.90
N ALA A 45 15.06 -8.59 1.24
CA ALA A 45 16.21 -7.70 1.36
C ALA A 45 16.15 -6.62 0.27
N LEU A 46 16.14 -5.36 0.69
CA LEU A 46 16.34 -4.19 -0.16
C LEU A 46 17.79 -3.74 -0.03
N THR A 47 18.62 -4.05 -1.02
CA THR A 47 20.00 -3.53 -1.07
C THR A 47 19.99 -2.13 -1.65
N THR A 48 20.47 -1.17 -0.89
CA THR A 48 20.53 0.24 -1.30
C THR A 48 21.98 0.73 -1.40
N THR A 49 22.18 1.95 -1.91
CA THR A 49 23.49 2.59 -1.91
C THR A 49 24.00 2.97 -0.52
N LEU A 50 23.15 2.91 0.52
CA LEU A 50 23.52 3.23 1.91
C LEU A 50 23.54 1.99 2.83
N GLY A 51 23.26 0.80 2.29
CA GLY A 51 23.22 -0.46 3.03
C GLY A 51 21.98 -1.29 2.72
N THR A 52 21.78 -2.38 3.42
CA THR A 52 20.66 -3.30 3.22
C THR A 52 19.61 -3.12 4.31
N ILE A 53 18.35 -3.11 3.91
CA ILE A 53 17.17 -3.13 4.78
C ILE A 53 16.50 -4.50 4.58
N VAL A 54 16.26 -5.25 5.64
CA VAL A 54 15.51 -6.50 5.57
C VAL A 54 14.11 -6.28 6.14
N LEU A 55 13.13 -6.53 5.31
CA LEU A 55 11.70 -6.47 5.63
C LEU A 55 11.19 -7.87 5.94
N GLU A 56 10.31 -8.00 6.92
CA GLU A 56 9.49 -9.19 7.15
C GLU A 56 8.03 -8.83 6.86
N LEU A 57 7.47 -9.42 5.83
CA LEU A 57 6.14 -9.16 5.31
C LEU A 57 5.16 -10.20 5.86
N ASP A 58 4.00 -9.76 6.33
CA ASP A 58 2.97 -10.62 6.91
C ASP A 58 1.89 -10.98 5.87
N GLY A 59 2.18 -12.01 5.08
CA GLY A 59 1.24 -12.50 4.06
C GLY A 59 0.03 -13.23 4.63
N LYS A 60 0.01 -13.53 5.95
CA LYS A 60 -1.16 -14.12 6.59
C LYS A 60 -2.21 -13.05 6.91
N ARG A 61 -1.80 -11.89 7.44
CA ARG A 61 -2.70 -10.81 7.84
C ARG A 61 -3.00 -9.83 6.71
N ALA A 62 -2.02 -9.57 5.82
CA ALA A 62 -2.15 -8.68 4.67
C ALA A 62 -1.79 -9.42 3.36
N PRO A 63 -2.59 -10.44 2.94
CA PRO A 63 -2.25 -11.30 1.82
C PRO A 63 -2.21 -10.59 0.47
N ILE A 64 -3.14 -9.67 0.21
CA ILE A 64 -3.24 -8.95 -1.08
C ILE A 64 -2.04 -8.01 -1.23
N THR A 65 -1.74 -7.24 -0.20
CA THR A 65 -0.66 -6.25 -0.18
C THR A 65 0.71 -6.94 -0.25
N THR A 66 0.91 -7.99 0.55
CA THR A 66 2.15 -8.77 0.54
C THR A 66 2.36 -9.44 -0.82
N ALA A 67 1.34 -10.12 -1.38
CA ALA A 67 1.45 -10.74 -2.70
C ALA A 67 1.75 -9.72 -3.80
N ASN A 68 1.15 -8.52 -3.72
CA ASN A 68 1.45 -7.45 -4.65
C ASN A 68 2.92 -7.02 -4.56
N PHE A 69 3.42 -6.71 -3.37
CA PHE A 69 4.81 -6.28 -3.18
C PHE A 69 5.79 -7.36 -3.67
N LEU A 70 5.52 -8.63 -3.36
CA LEU A 70 6.33 -9.75 -3.82
C LEU A 70 6.35 -9.89 -5.34
N ARG A 71 5.26 -9.56 -6.06
CA ARG A 71 5.28 -9.53 -7.54
C ARG A 71 6.28 -8.51 -8.07
N TYR A 72 6.39 -7.33 -7.43
CA TYR A 72 7.41 -6.34 -7.82
C TYR A 72 8.83 -6.82 -7.54
N VAL A 73 9.04 -7.53 -6.42
CA VAL A 73 10.32 -8.13 -6.06
C VAL A 73 10.70 -9.22 -7.06
N ASP A 74 9.81 -10.19 -7.30
CA ASP A 74 10.05 -11.35 -8.16
C ASP A 74 10.26 -10.95 -9.63
N GLN A 75 9.53 -9.93 -10.11
CA GLN A 75 9.68 -9.34 -11.43
C GLN A 75 10.79 -8.29 -11.53
N ARG A 76 11.57 -8.08 -10.46
CA ARG A 76 12.68 -7.09 -10.39
C ARG A 76 12.26 -5.65 -10.72
N ARG A 77 10.99 -5.31 -10.51
CA ARG A 77 10.46 -3.97 -10.83
C ARG A 77 10.91 -2.89 -9.87
N LEU A 78 11.41 -3.29 -8.67
CA LEU A 78 12.01 -2.38 -7.69
C LEU A 78 13.50 -2.13 -7.95
N ASP A 79 14.18 -2.94 -8.79
CA ASP A 79 15.60 -2.76 -9.07
C ASP A 79 15.84 -1.40 -9.77
N GLY A 80 16.77 -0.63 -9.23
CA GLY A 80 17.11 0.70 -9.72
C GLY A 80 16.07 1.79 -9.40
N THR A 81 15.01 1.49 -8.65
CA THR A 81 14.12 2.52 -8.09
C THR A 81 14.79 3.26 -6.94
N VAL A 82 14.10 4.19 -6.30
CA VAL A 82 14.72 5.07 -5.30
C VAL A 82 13.82 5.28 -4.08
N PHE A 83 14.45 5.56 -2.94
CA PHE A 83 13.81 6.35 -1.89
C PHE A 83 13.93 7.82 -2.28
N TYR A 84 12.82 8.48 -2.48
CA TYR A 84 12.75 9.83 -3.07
C TYR A 84 12.24 10.88 -2.10
N ARG A 85 11.60 10.48 -0.99
CA ARG A 85 10.98 11.39 -0.04
C ARG A 85 11.31 10.99 1.38
N THR A 86 11.50 11.98 2.24
CA THR A 86 11.54 11.83 3.69
C THR A 86 10.61 12.87 4.32
N MET A 87 9.71 12.42 5.16
CA MET A 87 8.85 13.27 5.97
C MET A 87 9.38 13.27 7.41
N ARG A 88 9.85 14.41 7.86
CA ARG A 88 10.36 14.61 9.23
C ARG A 88 9.28 15.24 10.08
N LEU A 89 9.02 14.63 11.21
CA LEU A 89 8.02 15.06 12.17
C LEU A 89 8.70 15.24 13.54
N ASP A 90 8.07 16.02 14.39
CA ASP A 90 8.45 16.18 15.78
C ASP A 90 7.21 15.97 16.65
N PHE A 91 7.16 14.83 17.29
CA PHE A 91 6.13 14.47 18.26
C PHE A 91 6.63 14.62 19.71
N GLY A 92 7.80 15.25 19.91
CA GLY A 92 8.41 15.45 21.23
C GLY A 92 9.05 14.20 21.84
N GLY A 93 9.28 13.14 21.04
CA GLY A 93 9.92 11.89 21.48
C GLY A 93 11.43 11.85 21.14
N PRO A 94 12.16 10.86 21.66
CA PRO A 94 13.57 10.67 21.33
C PRO A 94 13.76 10.11 19.91
N GLY A 95 14.84 10.55 19.26
CA GLY A 95 15.26 10.04 17.95
C GLY A 95 14.50 10.61 16.75
N PRO A 96 14.83 10.15 15.52
CA PRO A 96 14.20 10.62 14.31
C PRO A 96 12.76 10.10 14.18
N GLN A 97 11.84 11.00 13.83
CA GLN A 97 10.41 10.70 13.71
C GLN A 97 9.89 11.02 12.32
N GLY A 98 8.91 10.26 11.87
CA GLY A 98 8.33 10.38 10.55
C GLY A 98 8.53 9.14 9.69
N LEU A 99 8.75 9.31 8.39
CA LEU A 99 8.88 8.19 7.45
C LEU A 99 9.82 8.51 6.29
N ILE A 100 10.30 7.45 5.64
CA ILE A 100 10.87 7.51 4.29
C ILE A 100 9.90 6.88 3.31
N GLN A 101 9.90 7.36 2.05
CA GLN A 101 9.04 6.82 1.00
C GLN A 101 9.87 6.52 -0.25
N GLY A 102 9.62 5.35 -0.84
CA GLY A 102 10.30 4.88 -2.03
C GLY A 102 9.37 4.07 -2.93
N GLY A 103 9.89 3.65 -4.08
CA GLY A 103 9.15 2.84 -5.04
C GLY A 103 9.31 3.32 -6.47
N THR A 104 8.29 3.06 -7.28
CA THR A 104 8.32 3.30 -8.73
C THR A 104 7.96 4.73 -9.15
N GLN A 105 7.49 5.56 -8.24
CA GLN A 105 6.97 6.91 -8.52
C GLN A 105 5.93 6.92 -9.65
N TYR A 106 5.07 5.88 -9.69
CA TYR A 106 4.06 5.68 -10.72
C TYR A 106 4.61 5.59 -12.15
N ASP A 107 5.90 5.21 -12.34
CA ASP A 107 6.45 4.95 -13.67
C ASP A 107 5.59 3.91 -14.41
N PRO A 108 4.92 4.27 -15.54
CA PRO A 108 4.00 3.39 -16.25
C PRO A 108 4.65 2.12 -16.79
N LYS A 109 5.98 2.12 -16.96
CA LYS A 109 6.75 0.93 -17.38
C LYS A 109 6.97 -0.06 -16.24
N ARG A 110 6.81 0.37 -14.99
CA ARG A 110 7.10 -0.41 -13.80
C ARG A 110 5.87 -0.80 -13.00
N ILE A 111 4.82 0.04 -12.99
CA ILE A 111 3.62 -0.22 -12.18
C ILE A 111 2.82 -1.42 -12.71
N LEU A 112 2.22 -2.15 -11.79
CA LEU A 112 1.20 -3.16 -12.03
C LEU A 112 -0.18 -2.55 -11.77
N LYS A 113 -1.24 -3.31 -12.03
CA LYS A 113 -2.61 -2.87 -11.72
C LYS A 113 -2.74 -2.58 -10.21
N PRO A 114 -3.49 -1.55 -9.83
CA PRO A 114 -3.81 -1.27 -8.44
C PRO A 114 -4.46 -2.46 -7.74
N ILE A 115 -4.33 -2.51 -6.42
CA ILE A 115 -4.84 -3.59 -5.59
C ILE A 115 -5.95 -3.11 -4.66
N ALA A 116 -6.78 -4.06 -4.19
CA ALA A 116 -7.74 -3.81 -3.13
C ALA A 116 -7.02 -3.34 -1.87
N HIS A 117 -7.67 -2.46 -1.12
CA HIS A 117 -7.14 -1.91 0.13
C HIS A 117 -7.33 -2.92 1.28
N GLU A 118 -6.28 -3.08 2.09
CA GLU A 118 -6.30 -3.89 3.31
C GLU A 118 -6.03 -2.97 4.51
N PRO A 119 -7.06 -2.35 5.09
CA PRO A 119 -6.91 -1.38 6.18
C PRO A 119 -6.49 -2.05 7.49
N THR A 120 -5.88 -1.26 8.39
CA THR A 120 -5.32 -1.77 9.67
C THR A 120 -6.36 -2.34 10.61
N ASN A 121 -7.61 -1.87 10.57
CA ASN A 121 -8.71 -2.44 11.36
C ASN A 121 -9.16 -3.84 10.90
N VAL A 122 -8.77 -4.26 9.68
CA VAL A 122 -8.99 -5.61 9.15
C VAL A 122 -7.77 -6.50 9.38
N THR A 123 -6.57 -5.98 9.08
CA THR A 123 -5.31 -6.75 9.20
C THR A 123 -4.77 -6.83 10.62
N GLY A 124 -5.08 -5.86 11.48
CA GLY A 124 -4.51 -5.70 12.82
C GLY A 124 -3.02 -5.32 12.80
N ILE A 125 -2.45 -4.94 11.65
CA ILE A 125 -1.07 -4.47 11.54
C ILE A 125 -1.08 -2.95 11.66
N LEU A 126 -0.64 -2.42 12.81
CA LEU A 126 -0.67 -0.98 13.09
C LEU A 126 0.61 -0.28 12.60
N HIS A 127 0.51 1.04 12.42
CA HIS A 127 1.62 1.89 11.99
C HIS A 127 2.56 2.23 13.16
N LYS A 128 3.36 1.25 13.58
CA LYS A 128 4.42 1.37 14.58
C LYS A 128 5.76 1.72 13.93
N ALA A 129 6.75 2.13 14.74
CA ALA A 129 8.12 2.30 14.26
C ALA A 129 8.60 1.02 13.56
N GLY A 130 9.25 1.18 12.40
CA GLY A 130 9.70 0.08 11.55
C GLY A 130 8.63 -0.49 10.60
N THR A 131 7.35 -0.14 10.73
CA THR A 131 6.30 -0.65 9.84
C THR A 131 6.54 -0.23 8.38
N ILE A 132 6.35 -1.16 7.44
CA ILE A 132 6.22 -0.88 6.01
C ILE A 132 4.73 -0.81 5.65
N SER A 133 4.36 0.24 4.90
CA SER A 133 2.99 0.56 4.52
C SER A 133 2.90 1.02 3.07
N MET A 134 1.81 0.70 2.36
CA MET A 134 1.62 1.12 0.97
C MET A 134 1.20 2.58 0.87
N ALA A 135 1.86 3.32 -0.01
CA ALA A 135 1.38 4.64 -0.42
C ALA A 135 0.21 4.50 -1.40
N ARG A 136 -0.77 5.41 -1.29
CA ARG A 136 -1.97 5.45 -2.15
C ARG A 136 -2.50 6.87 -2.31
N TRP A 137 -3.33 7.08 -3.29
CA TRP A 137 -4.21 8.24 -3.38
C TRP A 137 -5.55 7.96 -2.66
N ALA A 138 -6.54 7.41 -3.35
CA ALA A 138 -7.77 6.90 -2.73
C ALA A 138 -7.62 5.41 -2.33
N PRO A 139 -8.46 4.86 -1.45
CA PRO A 139 -8.52 3.42 -1.20
C PRO A 139 -8.64 2.62 -2.50
N GLY A 140 -7.85 1.55 -2.64
CA GLY A 140 -7.83 0.71 -3.84
C GLY A 140 -6.97 1.24 -5.00
N THR A 141 -6.18 2.31 -4.80
CA THR A 141 -5.28 2.84 -5.84
C THR A 141 -3.81 2.51 -5.62
N ALA A 142 -3.47 1.77 -4.55
CA ALA A 142 -2.09 1.40 -4.26
C ALA A 142 -1.50 0.52 -5.37
N THR A 143 -0.27 0.84 -5.78
CA THR A 143 0.50 0.06 -6.77
C THR A 143 1.78 -0.50 -6.17
N CYS A 144 2.84 0.30 -6.05
CA CYS A 144 4.15 -0.15 -5.57
C CYS A 144 4.82 0.78 -4.57
N ASP A 145 4.50 2.07 -4.59
CA ASP A 145 5.17 3.02 -3.71
C ASP A 145 4.83 2.71 -2.25
N PHE A 146 5.83 2.75 -1.40
CA PHE A 146 5.72 2.33 0.00
C PHE A 146 6.47 3.30 0.92
N SER A 147 6.07 3.30 2.18
CA SER A 147 6.73 4.05 3.25
C SER A 147 7.27 3.10 4.31
N ILE A 148 8.39 3.47 4.94
CA ILE A 148 8.92 2.84 6.15
C ILE A 148 8.92 3.89 7.25
N LEU A 149 8.32 3.56 8.38
CA LEU A 149 8.12 4.47 9.49
C LEU A 149 9.32 4.45 10.46
N LEU A 150 9.69 5.63 10.95
CA LEU A 150 10.72 5.77 11.98
C LEU A 150 10.12 5.89 13.39
N SER A 151 8.84 6.23 13.49
CA SER A 151 8.11 6.38 14.75
C SER A 151 6.70 5.80 14.62
N ASP A 152 6.02 5.64 15.74
CA ASP A 152 4.59 5.31 15.74
C ASP A 152 3.78 6.44 15.09
N MET A 153 2.87 6.08 14.19
CA MET A 153 2.05 7.03 13.45
C MET A 153 0.59 6.55 13.40
N PRO A 154 -0.14 6.56 14.53
CA PRO A 154 -1.51 6.05 14.59
C PRO A 154 -2.48 6.81 13.69
N ALA A 155 -2.17 8.04 13.29
CA ALA A 155 -2.95 8.80 12.31
C ALA A 155 -2.97 8.18 10.89
N LEU A 156 -2.12 7.18 10.62
CA LEU A 156 -2.15 6.39 9.39
C LEU A 156 -3.00 5.13 9.50
N ASP A 157 -3.43 4.76 10.70
CA ASP A 157 -4.31 3.62 10.91
C ASP A 157 -5.74 3.96 10.45
N ALA A 158 -6.50 2.92 10.09
CA ALA A 158 -7.91 3.09 9.76
C ALA A 158 -8.71 3.48 11.02
N ASP A 159 -9.52 4.52 10.89
CA ASP A 159 -10.45 4.97 11.93
C ASP A 159 -11.86 5.12 11.33
N PRO A 160 -12.68 4.06 11.33
CA PRO A 160 -14.04 4.12 10.78
C PRO A 160 -14.95 5.16 11.43
N GLY A 161 -14.58 5.67 12.61
CA GLY A 161 -15.31 6.72 13.30
C GLY A 161 -14.94 8.14 12.87
N ALA A 162 -13.80 8.31 12.20
CA ALA A 162 -13.35 9.62 11.73
C ALA A 162 -14.08 10.06 10.45
N SER A 163 -14.12 11.37 10.22
CA SER A 163 -14.62 11.95 8.96
C SER A 163 -13.56 11.93 7.86
N GLY A 164 -13.97 12.01 6.60
CA GLY A 164 -13.08 12.10 5.44
C GLY A 164 -12.54 10.73 5.00
N ASP A 165 -11.28 10.68 4.58
CA ASP A 165 -10.60 9.41 4.22
C ASP A 165 -10.15 8.70 5.50
N ASN A 166 -11.06 7.95 6.08
CA ASN A 166 -10.87 7.21 7.32
C ASN A 166 -10.38 5.77 7.12
N ALA A 167 -10.09 5.37 5.88
CA ALA A 167 -9.63 4.02 5.56
C ALA A 167 -8.17 3.76 5.96
N GLY A 168 -7.41 4.80 6.30
CA GLY A 168 -5.98 4.68 6.63
C GLY A 168 -5.14 4.13 5.49
N TYR A 169 -3.96 3.60 5.81
CA TYR A 169 -3.04 2.99 4.85
C TYR A 169 -2.89 1.49 5.12
N ALA A 170 -2.42 0.74 4.13
CA ALA A 170 -2.24 -0.70 4.24
C ALA A 170 -0.84 -1.03 4.77
N ALA A 171 -0.74 -1.25 6.08
CA ALA A 171 0.45 -1.79 6.71
C ALA A 171 0.53 -3.31 6.46
N PHE A 172 1.72 -3.84 6.09
CA PHE A 172 1.83 -5.24 5.67
C PHE A 172 3.12 -5.94 6.11
N GLY A 173 3.89 -5.34 7.01
CA GLY A 173 5.13 -5.91 7.54
C GLY A 173 5.95 -4.89 8.30
N HIS A 174 7.18 -5.25 8.60
CA HIS A 174 8.10 -4.38 9.33
C HIS A 174 9.56 -4.65 8.97
N VAL A 175 10.44 -3.71 9.32
CA VAL A 175 11.89 -3.85 9.21
C VAL A 175 12.39 -4.74 10.34
N VAL A 176 13.14 -5.80 10.00
CA VAL A 176 13.78 -6.71 10.96
C VAL A 176 15.29 -6.47 11.07
N GLU A 177 15.91 -5.90 10.02
CA GLU A 177 17.32 -5.53 10.01
C GLU A 177 17.52 -4.25 9.20
N GLY A 178 18.49 -3.40 9.57
CA GLY A 178 18.85 -2.21 8.78
C GLY A 178 18.03 -0.95 9.11
N MET A 179 17.47 -0.81 10.34
CA MET A 179 16.84 0.44 10.76
C MET A 179 17.84 1.61 10.77
N ASP A 180 19.14 1.38 11.01
CA ASP A 180 20.19 2.40 10.88
C ASP A 180 20.29 2.91 9.43
N VAL A 181 20.09 2.06 8.43
CA VAL A 181 20.02 2.45 7.00
C VAL A 181 18.78 3.30 6.74
N VAL A 182 17.62 2.92 7.31
CA VAL A 182 16.39 3.73 7.23
C VAL A 182 16.62 5.13 7.82
N GLN A 183 17.30 5.22 8.98
CA GLN A 183 17.64 6.49 9.61
C GLN A 183 18.60 7.33 8.75
N LYS A 184 19.62 6.71 8.13
CA LYS A 184 20.52 7.40 7.17
C LYS A 184 19.76 7.98 5.97
N ILE A 185 18.81 7.22 5.44
CA ILE A 185 17.95 7.70 4.33
C ILE A 185 17.07 8.86 4.81
N HIS A 186 16.49 8.75 6.01
CA HIS A 186 15.66 9.80 6.59
C HIS A 186 16.43 11.10 6.82
N ALA A 187 17.71 11.01 7.19
CA ALA A 187 18.60 12.16 7.42
C ALA A 187 19.11 12.80 6.11
N ALA A 188 18.87 12.20 4.95
CA ALA A 188 19.38 12.69 3.67
C ALA A 188 18.90 14.13 3.38
N PRO A 189 19.73 14.99 2.78
CA PRO A 189 19.34 16.36 2.42
C PRO A 189 18.09 16.39 1.56
N VAL A 190 17.19 17.34 1.86
CA VAL A 190 15.95 17.55 1.11
C VAL A 190 15.99 18.88 0.36
N SER A 191 15.40 18.90 -0.82
CA SER A 191 15.25 20.11 -1.62
C SER A 191 14.15 21.01 -1.04
N ALA A 192 14.46 22.26 -0.77
CA ALA A 192 13.48 23.24 -0.31
C ALA A 192 12.38 23.55 -1.33
N THR A 193 12.63 23.30 -2.63
CA THR A 193 11.75 23.71 -3.73
C THR A 193 11.04 22.56 -4.43
N LYS A 194 11.61 21.35 -4.41
CA LYS A 194 11.00 20.15 -5.02
C LYS A 194 9.80 19.65 -4.23
N GLY A 195 8.86 18.99 -4.94
CA GLY A 195 7.61 18.47 -4.42
C GLY A 195 6.46 19.45 -4.59
N GLU A 196 5.24 18.91 -4.57
CA GLU A 196 4.00 19.67 -4.72
C GLU A 196 3.14 19.51 -3.47
N GLY A 197 2.34 20.53 -3.16
CA GLY A 197 1.44 20.54 -2.02
C GLY A 197 2.19 20.22 -0.71
N VAL A 198 1.66 19.28 0.06
CA VAL A 198 2.23 18.86 1.36
C VAL A 198 3.59 18.16 1.25
N MET A 199 4.01 17.74 0.06
CA MET A 199 5.31 17.10 -0.16
C MET A 199 6.44 18.10 -0.46
N ARG A 200 6.13 19.39 -0.60
CA ARG A 200 7.15 20.41 -0.84
C ARG A 200 8.14 20.46 0.32
N GLY A 201 9.43 20.45 0.01
CA GLY A 201 10.48 20.43 1.03
C GLY A 201 10.75 19.05 1.66
N GLN A 202 10.08 17.99 1.17
CA GLN A 202 10.26 16.62 1.64
C GLN A 202 10.97 15.72 0.62
N MET A 203 11.24 16.22 -0.59
CA MET A 203 11.88 15.42 -1.63
C MET A 203 13.38 15.38 -1.40
N ILE A 204 13.95 14.17 -1.32
CA ILE A 204 15.38 13.96 -1.16
C ILE A 204 16.12 14.56 -2.34
N GLU A 205 17.14 15.37 -2.08
CA GLU A 205 17.89 16.12 -3.12
C GLU A 205 18.62 15.18 -4.06
N ALA A 206 19.32 14.18 -3.50
CA ALA A 206 19.94 13.07 -4.20
C ALA A 206 19.25 11.75 -3.76
N PRO A 207 18.20 11.29 -4.49
CA PRO A 207 17.45 10.10 -4.10
C PRO A 207 18.35 8.87 -3.91
N VAL A 208 18.07 8.09 -2.83
CA VAL A 208 18.86 6.91 -2.49
C VAL A 208 18.38 5.72 -3.31
N ARG A 209 19.28 5.13 -4.11
CA ARG A 209 18.92 4.03 -5.01
C ARG A 209 18.70 2.72 -4.28
N ILE A 210 17.64 2.03 -4.64
CA ILE A 210 17.42 0.60 -4.37
C ILE A 210 18.12 -0.16 -5.50
N LEU A 211 19.27 -0.75 -5.22
CA LEU A 211 20.04 -1.49 -6.21
C LEU A 211 19.33 -2.77 -6.59
N THR A 212 18.87 -3.52 -5.59
CA THR A 212 18.09 -4.76 -5.78
C THR A 212 17.08 -4.97 -4.68
N ALA A 213 15.98 -5.66 -5.01
CA ALA A 213 15.03 -6.20 -4.05
C ALA A 213 14.89 -7.71 -4.27
N ARG A 214 15.15 -8.53 -3.25
CA ARG A 214 15.15 -10.01 -3.38
C ARG A 214 14.50 -10.65 -2.16
N ARG A 215 13.81 -11.78 -2.38
CA ARG A 215 13.41 -12.64 -1.26
C ARG A 215 14.66 -13.07 -0.50
N ALA A 216 14.63 -12.98 0.83
CA ALA A 216 15.69 -13.41 1.72
C ALA A 216 15.27 -14.69 2.45
N LYS A 217 16.25 -15.50 2.85
CA LYS A 217 15.99 -16.71 3.65
C LYS A 217 15.48 -16.29 5.03
N MET A 218 14.47 -16.99 5.53
CA MET A 218 14.08 -16.88 6.93
C MET A 218 15.22 -17.49 7.77
N PRO A 219 15.58 -16.88 8.92
CA PRO A 219 16.45 -17.57 9.89
C PRO A 219 15.80 -18.89 10.28
N LEU A 220 16.62 -19.92 10.44
CA LEU A 220 16.11 -21.16 11.05
C LEU A 220 15.56 -20.81 12.44
N PRO A 221 14.41 -21.38 12.86
CA PRO A 221 13.96 -21.23 14.23
C PRO A 221 15.10 -21.64 15.17
N ALA A 222 15.35 -20.80 16.18
CA ALA A 222 16.36 -21.14 17.19
C ALA A 222 16.07 -22.54 17.73
N ALA A 223 17.09 -23.41 17.77
CA ALA A 223 16.94 -24.71 18.38
C ALA A 223 16.41 -24.53 19.81
N PRO A 224 15.43 -25.34 20.25
CA PRO A 224 14.92 -25.24 21.61
C PRO A 224 16.10 -25.37 22.58
N ALA A 225 16.18 -24.46 23.54
CA ALA A 225 17.21 -24.50 24.57
C ALA A 225 17.19 -25.90 25.23
N PRO A 226 18.36 -26.50 25.46
CA PRO A 226 18.42 -27.81 26.10
C PRO A 226 17.68 -27.72 27.43
N SER A 227 16.65 -28.56 27.59
CA SER A 227 15.90 -28.62 28.83
C SER A 227 16.87 -28.95 29.96
N ALA A 228 16.94 -28.08 30.95
CA ALA A 228 17.71 -28.35 32.17
C ALA A 228 17.21 -29.69 32.76
N ARG A 229 18.02 -30.72 32.65
CA ARG A 229 17.75 -31.97 33.38
C ARG A 229 17.67 -31.64 34.85
N ALA A 230 16.50 -31.82 35.42
CA ALA A 230 16.34 -31.76 36.86
C ALA A 230 17.30 -32.81 37.47
N THR A 231 18.31 -32.37 38.15
CA THR A 231 19.19 -33.23 38.96
C THR A 231 18.33 -33.65 40.16
N VAL A 232 17.81 -34.87 40.11
CA VAL A 232 17.21 -35.52 41.29
C VAL A 232 18.35 -35.81 42.21
N VAL A 233 18.47 -35.05 43.30
CA VAL A 233 19.34 -35.36 44.46
C VAL A 233 18.53 -36.32 45.30
N GLY A 234 19.00 -37.61 45.34
CA GLY A 234 18.52 -38.64 46.25
C GLY A 234 19.18 -38.52 47.62
#